data_684e651bf47277fb0b1455b102580773
#
_entry.id   684e651bf47277fb0b1455b102580773
#
_cell.length_a   1.000
_cell.length_b   1.000
_cell.length_c   1.000
_cell.angle_alpha   90.00
_cell.angle_beta   90.00
_cell.angle_gamma   90.00
#
_symmetry.space_group_name_H-M   'P 1'
#
loop_
_entity.id
_entity.type
_entity.pdbx_description
1 polymer ?
#
loop_
_entity_poly.entity_id
_entity_poly.type
_entity_poly.pdbx_seq_one_letter_code
_entity_poly.pdbx_strand_id
1 'polypeptide(L)'
;LCDPELEDIRRKRMAKLKAKVVKKQVAKVKGHGDYKVIQETEFLKEVTTTKRVICHFYHKDFERCKIMDKHLNLICKKHQEFVKIVKIDAEKAPFFVKKLVIRILPTIVFFTDGISEPHQRLMGFDGLPNGDEFGTRDLEELLLAFEMIKECKFEEENVEEFVHGVKGNRIQGGGAVYGFNRSHGDDDSSDDEGVY
;
A
#
# COMPACT_ATOMS: atom_id res chain seq x y z
N LEU A 1 43.04 -12.65 -3.70
CA LEU A 1 42.79 -13.29 -2.40
C LEU A 1 41.34 -13.00 -2.03
N CYS A 2 40.48 -13.99 -2.25
CA CYS A 2 39.06 -13.89 -1.88
C CYS A 2 38.99 -14.18 -0.38
N ASP A 3 38.49 -13.23 0.37
CA ASP A 3 38.29 -13.39 1.81
C ASP A 3 37.07 -14.28 2.05
N PRO A 4 37.20 -15.45 2.68
CA PRO A 4 36.08 -16.38 2.89
C PRO A 4 34.97 -15.80 3.74
N GLU A 5 35.24 -14.83 4.65
CA GLU A 5 34.25 -14.16 5.43
C GLU A 5 33.34 -13.24 4.58
N LEU A 6 33.94 -12.53 3.62
CA LEU A 6 33.20 -11.68 2.69
C LEU A 6 32.31 -12.50 1.76
N GLU A 7 32.75 -13.66 1.32
CA GLU A 7 31.94 -14.57 0.50
C GLU A 7 30.77 -15.13 1.28
N ASP A 8 30.91 -15.46 2.55
CA ASP A 8 29.84 -15.92 3.42
C ASP A 8 28.78 -14.82 3.65
N ILE A 9 29.22 -13.60 3.88
CA ILE A 9 28.32 -12.44 4.03
C ILE A 9 27.53 -12.22 2.74
N ARG A 10 28.22 -12.24 1.59
CA ARG A 10 27.59 -12.10 0.27
C ARG A 10 26.56 -13.21 0.00
N ARG A 11 26.92 -14.45 0.30
CA ARG A 11 26.02 -15.61 0.16
C ARG A 11 24.77 -15.47 1.03
N LYS A 12 24.91 -15.06 2.30
CA LYS A 12 23.81 -14.82 3.24
C LYS A 12 22.90 -13.69 2.76
N ARG A 13 23.49 -12.58 2.27
CA ARG A 13 22.70 -11.46 1.68
C ARG A 13 21.93 -11.92 0.46
N MET A 14 22.56 -12.63 -0.47
CA MET A 14 21.88 -13.13 -1.66
C MET A 14 20.78 -14.14 -1.35
N ALA A 15 20.98 -15.02 -0.38
CA ALA A 15 19.94 -15.95 0.07
C ALA A 15 18.74 -15.19 0.67
N LYS A 16 18.99 -14.17 1.52
CA LYS A 16 17.95 -13.31 2.10
C LYS A 16 17.16 -12.56 1.03
N LEU A 17 17.84 -12.00 0.02
CA LEU A 17 17.19 -11.32 -1.10
C LEU A 17 16.33 -12.26 -1.94
N LYS A 18 16.86 -13.44 -2.30
CA LYS A 18 16.10 -14.46 -3.03
C LYS A 18 14.84 -14.88 -2.25
N ALA A 19 14.99 -15.14 -0.95
CA ALA A 19 13.83 -15.49 -0.09
C ALA A 19 12.78 -14.37 -0.03
N LYS A 20 13.20 -13.09 0.03
CA LYS A 20 12.30 -11.93 -0.01
C LYS A 20 11.54 -11.86 -1.33
N VAL A 21 12.19 -12.07 -2.46
CA VAL A 21 11.55 -12.09 -3.78
C VAL A 21 10.52 -13.22 -3.90
N VAL A 22 10.90 -14.44 -3.51
CA VAL A 22 9.99 -15.60 -3.53
C VAL A 22 8.76 -15.34 -2.65
N LYS A 23 8.97 -14.83 -1.43
CA LYS A 23 7.88 -14.47 -0.52
C LYS A 23 6.92 -13.46 -1.13
N LYS A 24 7.45 -12.42 -1.80
CA LYS A 24 6.66 -11.41 -2.49
C LYS A 24 5.84 -12.00 -3.66
N GLN A 25 6.44 -12.92 -4.42
CA GLN A 25 5.74 -13.61 -5.52
C GLN A 25 4.60 -14.48 -4.98
N VAL A 26 4.86 -15.28 -3.94
CA VAL A 26 3.83 -16.11 -3.29
C VAL A 26 2.69 -15.26 -2.73
N ALA A 27 2.99 -14.12 -2.11
CA ALA A 27 1.99 -13.19 -1.61
C ALA A 27 1.11 -12.66 -2.76
N LYS A 28 1.71 -12.26 -3.89
CA LYS A 28 0.95 -11.81 -5.08
C LYS A 28 0.02 -12.90 -5.63
N VAL A 29 0.49 -14.14 -5.73
CA VAL A 29 -0.34 -15.27 -6.18
C VAL A 29 -1.55 -15.48 -5.25
N LYS A 30 -1.39 -15.24 -3.96
CA LYS A 30 -2.47 -15.30 -2.96
C LYS A 30 -3.39 -14.07 -2.97
N GLY A 31 -3.17 -13.10 -3.87
CA GLY A 31 -3.96 -11.88 -4.00
C GLY A 31 -3.62 -10.77 -3.00
N HIS A 32 -2.42 -10.79 -2.43
CA HIS A 32 -1.95 -9.66 -1.63
C HIS A 32 -1.62 -8.46 -2.52
N GLY A 33 -1.88 -7.25 -2.01
CA GLY A 33 -1.66 -6.00 -2.74
C GLY A 33 -2.79 -5.63 -3.70
N ASP A 34 -3.78 -6.52 -3.85
CA ASP A 34 -4.97 -6.31 -4.66
C ASP A 34 -6.19 -6.09 -3.74
N TYR A 35 -6.68 -4.85 -3.69
CA TYR A 35 -7.84 -4.47 -2.90
C TYR A 35 -9.12 -4.72 -3.70
N LYS A 36 -9.60 -5.95 -3.68
CA LYS A 36 -10.74 -6.40 -4.49
C LYS A 36 -12.03 -6.55 -3.70
N VAL A 37 -13.15 -6.43 -4.42
CA VAL A 37 -14.47 -6.83 -3.93
C VAL A 37 -14.59 -8.33 -4.04
N ILE A 38 -15.04 -8.97 -2.98
CA ILE A 38 -15.33 -10.42 -2.96
C ILE A 38 -16.82 -10.66 -2.79
N GLN A 39 -17.28 -11.84 -3.23
CA GLN A 39 -18.65 -12.28 -3.02
C GLN A 39 -18.78 -13.11 -1.75
N GLU A 40 -20.00 -13.24 -1.24
CA GLU A 40 -20.29 -14.03 -0.04
C GLU A 40 -19.81 -15.49 -0.15
N THR A 41 -19.94 -16.10 -1.33
CA THR A 41 -19.50 -17.47 -1.63
C THR A 41 -17.97 -17.65 -1.56
N GLU A 42 -17.23 -16.60 -1.88
CA GLU A 42 -15.76 -16.61 -1.88
C GLU A 42 -15.17 -16.27 -0.51
N PHE A 43 -15.98 -15.71 0.37
CA PHE A 43 -15.52 -15.13 1.65
C PHE A 43 -14.64 -16.08 2.47
N LEU A 44 -15.14 -17.30 2.74
CA LEU A 44 -14.39 -18.27 3.55
C LEU A 44 -13.05 -18.65 2.90
N LYS A 45 -13.05 -18.87 1.59
CA LYS A 45 -11.83 -19.19 0.84
C LYS A 45 -10.81 -18.06 0.94
N GLU A 46 -11.26 -16.83 0.75
CA GLU A 46 -10.38 -15.66 0.79
C GLU A 46 -9.80 -15.41 2.18
N VAL A 47 -10.60 -15.58 3.22
CA VAL A 47 -10.19 -15.36 4.61
C VAL A 47 -9.23 -16.46 5.10
N THR A 48 -9.38 -17.72 4.64
CA THR A 48 -8.53 -18.84 5.05
C THR A 48 -7.27 -19.01 4.20
N THR A 49 -7.15 -18.29 3.08
CA THR A 49 -6.02 -18.44 2.14
C THR A 49 -4.69 -17.98 2.74
N THR A 50 -4.72 -17.00 3.63
CA THR A 50 -3.53 -16.37 4.18
C THR A 50 -3.65 -16.16 5.69
N LYS A 51 -2.48 -16.04 6.34
CA LYS A 51 -2.41 -15.91 7.80
C LYS A 51 -3.13 -14.69 8.34
N ARG A 52 -3.04 -13.55 7.65
CA ARG A 52 -3.66 -12.29 8.07
C ARG A 52 -4.51 -11.72 6.95
N VAL A 53 -5.77 -11.50 7.23
CA VAL A 53 -6.73 -10.93 6.30
C VAL A 53 -7.51 -9.81 6.99
N ILE A 54 -7.62 -8.69 6.30
CA ILE A 54 -8.47 -7.57 6.69
C ILE A 54 -9.67 -7.55 5.74
N CYS A 55 -10.87 -7.67 6.30
CA CYS A 55 -12.10 -7.61 5.52
C CYS A 55 -12.88 -6.34 5.85
N HIS A 56 -13.09 -5.49 4.85
CA HIS A 56 -13.89 -4.28 4.95
C HIS A 56 -15.32 -4.56 4.50
N PHE A 57 -16.25 -4.46 5.42
CA PHE A 57 -17.70 -4.47 5.14
C PHE A 57 -18.14 -3.06 4.82
N TYR A 58 -18.63 -2.85 3.60
CA TYR A 58 -18.98 -1.53 3.11
C TYR A 58 -20.38 -1.48 2.47
N HIS A 59 -20.89 -0.28 2.30
CA HIS A 59 -22.02 0.01 1.44
C HIS A 59 -21.62 1.11 0.44
N LYS A 60 -22.00 0.95 -0.82
CA LYS A 60 -21.56 1.83 -1.91
C LYS A 60 -21.99 3.29 -1.75
N ASP A 61 -23.12 3.54 -1.11
CA ASP A 61 -23.71 4.89 -0.98
C ASP A 61 -23.21 5.65 0.26
N PHE A 62 -22.47 4.98 1.15
CA PHE A 62 -22.00 5.58 2.39
C PHE A 62 -20.65 6.27 2.21
N GLU A 63 -20.59 7.58 2.44
CA GLU A 63 -19.38 8.38 2.30
C GLU A 63 -18.25 7.88 3.21
N ARG A 64 -18.56 7.52 4.45
CA ARG A 64 -17.57 6.95 5.38
C ARG A 64 -16.92 5.68 4.85
N CYS A 65 -17.66 4.85 4.11
CA CYS A 65 -17.08 3.67 3.46
C CYS A 65 -16.10 4.06 2.35
N LYS A 66 -16.38 5.13 1.60
CA LYS A 66 -15.48 5.64 0.56
C LYS A 66 -14.20 6.22 1.15
N ILE A 67 -14.29 6.91 2.29
CA ILE A 67 -13.11 7.41 3.02
C ILE A 67 -12.23 6.23 3.44
N MET A 68 -12.83 5.22 4.08
CA MET A 68 -12.11 4.02 4.51
C MET A 68 -11.48 3.27 3.33
N ASP A 69 -12.19 3.13 2.22
CA ASP A 69 -11.70 2.50 0.98
C ASP A 69 -10.43 3.17 0.45
N LYS A 70 -10.39 4.50 0.48
CA LYS A 70 -9.23 5.28 0.03
C LYS A 70 -7.98 4.94 0.84
N HIS A 71 -8.09 4.92 2.17
CA HIS A 71 -6.98 4.62 3.06
C HIS A 71 -6.55 3.15 2.98
N LEU A 72 -7.51 2.21 2.98
CA LEU A 72 -7.22 0.77 2.85
C LEU A 72 -6.55 0.40 1.53
N ASN A 73 -6.87 1.08 0.43
CA ASN A 73 -6.21 0.86 -0.85
C ASN A 73 -4.73 1.26 -0.80
N LEU A 74 -4.40 2.36 -0.13
CA LEU A 74 -3.00 2.78 0.07
C LEU A 74 -2.23 1.78 0.95
N ILE A 75 -2.83 1.36 2.07
CA ILE A 75 -2.26 0.39 3.00
C ILE A 75 -2.07 -0.97 2.33
N CYS A 76 -3.02 -1.41 1.51
CA CYS A 76 -2.95 -2.67 0.77
C CYS A 76 -1.71 -2.74 -0.13
N LYS A 77 -1.40 -1.66 -0.84
CA LYS A 77 -0.21 -1.58 -1.69
C LYS A 77 1.09 -1.53 -0.87
N LYS A 78 1.07 -0.81 0.24
CA LYS A 78 2.24 -0.63 1.11
C LYS A 78 2.61 -1.92 1.85
N HIS A 79 1.63 -2.63 2.39
CA HIS A 79 1.82 -3.81 3.25
C HIS A 79 1.50 -5.14 2.57
N GLN A 80 1.60 -5.23 1.23
CA GLN A 80 1.27 -6.41 0.43
C GLN A 80 2.01 -7.69 0.82
N GLU A 81 3.14 -7.61 1.53
CA GLU A 81 3.91 -8.78 1.94
C GLU A 81 3.35 -9.47 3.19
N PHE A 82 2.56 -8.76 3.99
CA PHE A 82 2.15 -9.22 5.32
C PHE A 82 0.66 -9.51 5.45
N VAL A 83 -0.18 -8.71 4.78
CA VAL A 83 -1.62 -8.75 4.96
C VAL A 83 -2.32 -8.76 3.61
N LYS A 84 -3.43 -9.49 3.55
CA LYS A 84 -4.37 -9.44 2.45
C LYS A 84 -5.55 -8.57 2.87
N ILE A 85 -5.93 -7.61 2.02
CA ILE A 85 -7.06 -6.73 2.29
C ILE A 85 -8.11 -6.96 1.22
N VAL A 86 -9.32 -7.25 1.66
CA VAL A 86 -10.48 -7.47 0.78
C VAL A 86 -11.66 -6.66 1.26
N LYS A 87 -12.63 -6.42 0.39
CA LYS A 87 -13.89 -5.76 0.76
C LYS A 87 -15.10 -6.54 0.28
N ILE A 88 -16.17 -6.48 1.04
CA ILE A 88 -17.43 -7.14 0.76
C ILE A 88 -18.59 -6.18 0.95
N ASP A 89 -19.52 -6.21 0.01
CA ASP A 89 -20.75 -5.43 0.08
C ASP A 89 -21.68 -6.05 1.14
N ALA A 90 -22.03 -5.28 2.16
CA ALA A 90 -22.86 -5.74 3.26
C ALA A 90 -24.27 -6.15 2.82
N GLU A 91 -24.82 -5.52 1.78
CA GLU A 91 -26.12 -5.90 1.22
C GLU A 91 -26.08 -7.28 0.54
N LYS A 92 -24.93 -7.61 -0.06
CA LYS A 92 -24.74 -8.87 -0.81
C LYS A 92 -24.19 -10.00 0.03
N ALA A 93 -23.96 -9.76 1.33
CA ALA A 93 -23.42 -10.74 2.26
C ALA A 93 -24.22 -10.82 3.59
N PRO A 94 -25.54 -11.02 3.52
CA PRO A 94 -26.40 -11.00 4.70
C PRO A 94 -26.05 -12.08 5.73
N PHE A 95 -25.57 -13.23 5.29
CA PHE A 95 -25.15 -14.32 6.18
C PHE A 95 -23.99 -13.88 7.08
N PHE A 96 -22.91 -13.31 6.52
CA PHE A 96 -21.76 -12.89 7.29
C PHE A 96 -22.03 -11.64 8.12
N VAL A 97 -22.82 -10.71 7.60
CA VAL A 97 -23.28 -9.54 8.37
C VAL A 97 -23.99 -9.97 9.65
N LYS A 98 -24.88 -10.96 9.55
CA LYS A 98 -25.60 -11.53 10.69
C LYS A 98 -24.67 -12.34 11.62
N LYS A 99 -23.81 -13.18 11.05
CA LYS A 99 -22.92 -14.06 11.81
C LYS A 99 -21.85 -13.28 12.57
N LEU A 100 -21.29 -12.23 11.97
CA LEU A 100 -20.28 -11.36 12.57
C LEU A 100 -20.90 -10.20 13.36
N VAL A 101 -22.23 -10.13 13.44
CA VAL A 101 -22.98 -9.09 14.17
C VAL A 101 -22.55 -7.67 13.74
N ILE A 102 -22.51 -7.43 12.44
CA ILE A 102 -22.18 -6.12 11.88
C ILE A 102 -23.41 -5.24 11.90
N ARG A 103 -23.35 -4.11 12.62
CA ARG A 103 -24.46 -3.19 12.81
C ARG A 103 -24.19 -1.79 12.27
N ILE A 104 -22.92 -1.45 12.12
CA ILE A 104 -22.45 -0.12 11.71
C ILE A 104 -21.54 -0.30 10.50
N LEU A 105 -21.59 0.63 9.56
CA LEU A 105 -20.68 0.66 8.40
C LEU A 105 -19.93 2.02 8.35
N PRO A 106 -18.68 2.01 7.95
CA PRO A 106 -17.84 0.84 7.61
C PRO A 106 -17.52 -0.02 8.83
N THR A 107 -17.35 -1.32 8.66
CA THR A 107 -16.77 -2.20 9.68
C THR A 107 -15.62 -2.96 9.08
N ILE A 108 -14.49 -2.95 9.76
CA ILE A 108 -13.33 -3.76 9.39
C ILE A 108 -13.20 -4.90 10.38
N VAL A 109 -13.15 -6.12 9.87
CA VAL A 109 -12.96 -7.33 10.66
C VAL A 109 -11.58 -7.90 10.35
N PHE A 110 -10.84 -8.22 11.40
CA PHE A 110 -9.51 -8.80 11.30
C PHE A 110 -9.58 -10.31 11.47
N PHE A 111 -8.86 -11.01 10.61
CA PHE A 111 -8.76 -12.47 10.64
C PHE A 111 -7.30 -12.89 10.76
N THR A 112 -7.03 -13.75 11.73
CA THR A 112 -5.73 -14.40 11.90
C THR A 112 -5.94 -15.90 11.79
N ASP A 113 -5.25 -16.52 10.81
CA ASP A 113 -5.40 -17.95 10.50
C ASP A 113 -6.87 -18.37 10.27
N GLY A 114 -7.68 -17.49 9.66
CA GLY A 114 -9.09 -17.72 9.37
C GLY A 114 -10.05 -17.50 10.54
N ILE A 115 -9.54 -17.13 11.72
CA ILE A 115 -10.33 -16.87 12.92
C ILE A 115 -10.42 -15.36 13.16
N SER A 116 -11.60 -14.89 13.51
CA SER A 116 -11.83 -13.51 13.95
C SER A 116 -12.32 -13.49 15.36
N GLU A 117 -11.62 -12.76 16.22
CA GLU A 117 -12.07 -12.53 17.59
C GLU A 117 -13.06 -11.35 17.66
N PRO A 118 -14.03 -11.39 18.58
CA PRO A 118 -15.03 -10.34 18.72
C PRO A 118 -14.45 -8.94 18.97
N HIS A 119 -13.30 -8.88 19.61
CA HIS A 119 -12.60 -7.61 19.92
C HIS A 119 -11.67 -7.14 18.79
N GLN A 120 -11.36 -8.00 17.83
CA GLN A 120 -10.50 -7.68 16.69
C GLN A 120 -11.34 -7.14 15.52
N ARG A 121 -11.98 -6.00 15.76
CA ARG A 121 -12.75 -5.30 14.72
C ARG A 121 -12.72 -3.79 14.94
N LEU A 122 -12.81 -3.05 13.87
CA LEU A 122 -12.98 -1.60 13.88
C LEU A 122 -14.39 -1.29 13.39
N MET A 123 -15.21 -0.68 14.20
CA MET A 123 -16.58 -0.28 13.86
C MET A 123 -16.63 1.22 13.57
N GLY A 124 -17.05 1.59 12.37
CA GLY A 124 -16.99 2.98 11.95
C GLY A 124 -15.56 3.49 11.94
N PHE A 125 -15.31 4.56 12.65
CA PHE A 125 -13.99 5.18 12.85
C PHE A 125 -13.57 5.19 14.33
N ASP A 126 -14.07 4.23 15.10
CA ASP A 126 -13.74 4.10 16.52
C ASP A 126 -12.23 3.91 16.70
N GLY A 127 -11.64 4.70 17.60
CA GLY A 127 -10.20 4.66 17.86
C GLY A 127 -9.35 5.42 16.84
N LEU A 128 -9.96 6.02 15.81
CA LEU A 128 -9.25 6.93 14.89
C LEU A 128 -9.42 8.38 15.37
N PRO A 129 -8.35 9.18 15.36
CA PRO A 129 -8.42 10.60 15.69
C PRO A 129 -9.16 11.37 14.60
N ASN A 130 -9.70 12.53 14.93
CA ASN A 130 -10.35 13.47 14.00
C ASN A 130 -11.58 12.93 13.23
N GLY A 131 -12.17 11.81 13.67
CA GLY A 131 -13.40 11.29 13.05
C GLY A 131 -13.26 11.02 11.56
N ASP A 132 -13.99 11.76 10.72
CA ASP A 132 -14.01 11.55 9.26
C ASP A 132 -12.74 12.07 8.54
N GLU A 133 -11.87 12.85 9.22
CA GLU A 133 -10.65 13.46 8.68
C GLU A 133 -9.36 12.77 9.15
N PHE A 134 -9.44 11.50 9.57
CA PHE A 134 -8.26 10.75 9.98
C PHE A 134 -7.26 10.57 8.84
N GLY A 135 -5.97 10.47 9.19
CA GLY A 135 -4.90 10.20 8.23
C GLY A 135 -4.69 8.72 7.98
N THR A 136 -4.07 8.37 6.85
CA THR A 136 -3.68 6.97 6.55
C THR A 136 -2.74 6.42 7.63
N ARG A 137 -1.90 7.28 8.21
CA ARG A 137 -0.96 6.92 9.26
C ARG A 137 -1.67 6.49 10.55
N ASP A 138 -2.73 7.19 10.91
CA ASP A 138 -3.52 6.87 12.12
C ASP A 138 -4.14 5.47 12.00
N LEU A 139 -4.66 5.14 10.80
CA LEU A 139 -5.16 3.80 10.52
C LEU A 139 -4.04 2.75 10.52
N GLU A 140 -2.85 3.08 10.02
CA GLU A 140 -1.69 2.17 10.09
C GLU A 140 -1.27 1.91 11.55
N GLU A 141 -1.21 2.93 12.40
CA GLU A 141 -0.87 2.79 13.81
C GLU A 141 -1.89 1.88 14.53
N LEU A 142 -3.17 2.04 14.22
CA LEU A 142 -4.21 1.16 14.75
C LEU A 142 -4.07 -0.29 14.25
N LEU A 143 -3.78 -0.49 12.96
CA LEU A 143 -3.53 -1.83 12.41
C LEU A 143 -2.25 -2.48 12.95
N LEU A 144 -1.25 -1.69 13.34
CA LEU A 144 -0.06 -2.16 14.06
C LEU A 144 -0.41 -2.64 15.46
N ALA A 145 -1.25 -1.89 16.19
CA ALA A 145 -1.73 -2.27 17.51
C ALA A 145 -2.51 -3.60 17.49
N PHE A 146 -3.25 -3.87 16.42
CA PHE A 146 -3.91 -5.16 16.19
C PHE A 146 -3.00 -6.23 15.58
N GLU A 147 -1.71 -6.01 15.47
CA GLU A 147 -0.72 -6.91 14.86
C GLU A 147 -1.04 -7.37 13.43
N MET A 148 -1.91 -6.66 12.74
CA MET A 148 -2.31 -7.01 11.36
C MET A 148 -1.25 -6.67 10.33
N ILE A 149 -0.47 -5.61 10.57
CA ILE A 149 0.66 -5.18 9.75
C ILE A 149 1.93 -5.15 10.59
N LYS A 150 3.06 -5.00 9.95
CA LYS A 150 4.35 -4.78 10.61
C LYS A 150 4.86 -3.39 10.26
N GLU A 151 5.60 -2.80 11.19
CA GLU A 151 6.34 -1.59 10.87
C GLU A 151 7.18 -1.82 9.62
N CYS A 152 6.96 -1.01 8.61
CA CYS A 152 7.91 -0.88 7.53
C CYS A 152 9.10 -0.11 8.11
N LYS A 153 10.05 -0.85 8.69
CA LYS A 153 11.39 -0.28 8.85
C LYS A 153 11.86 0.01 7.44
N PHE A 154 11.89 1.28 7.05
CA PHE A 154 12.75 1.70 5.97
C PHE A 154 14.13 1.26 6.43
N GLU A 155 14.61 0.12 5.90
CA GLU A 155 16.01 -0.18 5.94
C GLU A 155 16.60 0.95 5.11
N GLU A 156 17.14 1.98 5.78
CA GLU A 156 18.07 2.97 5.23
C GLU A 156 19.36 2.25 4.82
N GLU A 157 19.22 1.07 4.21
CA GLU A 157 20.33 0.36 3.62
C GLU A 157 20.55 0.95 2.23
N ASN A 158 21.61 1.74 2.14
CA ASN A 158 22.33 2.10 0.92
C ASN A 158 21.90 3.34 0.13
N VAL A 159 21.79 4.49 0.78
CA VAL A 159 22.04 5.76 0.06
C VAL A 159 23.53 6.13 0.09
N GLU A 160 24.30 5.66 1.07
CA GLU A 160 25.72 6.00 1.19
C GLU A 160 26.64 5.22 0.22
N GLU A 161 26.28 4.03 -0.20
CA GLU A 161 27.14 3.22 -1.09
C GLU A 161 27.07 3.63 -2.57
N PHE A 162 26.00 4.35 -2.95
CA PHE A 162 25.86 4.85 -4.33
C PHE A 162 26.61 6.17 -4.57
N VAL A 163 26.92 6.91 -3.52
CA VAL A 163 27.67 8.19 -3.63
C VAL A 163 29.18 7.98 -3.70
N HIS A 164 29.71 6.86 -3.21
CA HIS A 164 31.16 6.57 -3.23
C HIS A 164 31.65 5.85 -4.48
N GLY A 165 30.76 5.34 -5.33
CA GLY A 165 31.12 4.64 -6.58
C GLY A 165 31.33 5.52 -7.80
N VAL A 166 31.09 6.83 -7.72
CA VAL A 166 31.21 7.77 -8.86
C VAL A 166 32.43 8.68 -8.76
N LYS A 167 33.42 8.36 -7.94
CA LYS A 167 34.72 9.03 -7.99
C LYS A 167 35.69 8.18 -8.80
N GLY A 168 35.79 8.44 -10.09
CA GLY A 168 36.94 7.98 -10.87
C GLY A 168 36.62 7.58 -12.30
N ASN A 169 36.16 8.48 -13.13
CA ASN A 169 36.58 8.49 -14.53
C ASN A 169 36.47 9.92 -15.10
N ARG A 170 37.60 10.61 -15.00
CA ARG A 170 37.83 11.87 -15.64
C ARG A 170 38.08 11.58 -17.12
N ILE A 171 37.04 11.63 -17.93
CA ILE A 171 37.20 11.61 -19.38
C ILE A 171 37.50 13.06 -19.78
N GLN A 172 38.80 13.25 -20.17
CA GLN A 172 39.21 14.40 -20.95
C GLN A 172 38.68 14.22 -22.38
N GLY A 173 38.02 15.21 -22.91
CA GLY A 173 37.78 15.32 -24.34
C GLY A 173 36.48 15.93 -24.74
N GLY A 174 36.53 17.20 -25.16
CA GLY A 174 35.78 17.72 -26.29
C GLY A 174 34.34 18.19 -26.08
N GLY A 175 34.21 19.47 -26.03
CA GLY A 175 33.14 20.36 -26.24
C GLY A 175 31.89 19.94 -27.00
N ALA A 176 30.77 20.35 -26.46
CA ALA A 176 29.67 20.96 -27.15
C ALA A 176 28.70 21.56 -26.14
N VAL A 177 28.77 22.87 -26.06
CA VAL A 177 27.83 23.72 -25.32
C VAL A 177 26.53 23.71 -26.11
N TYR A 178 25.45 23.14 -25.58
CA TYR A 178 24.11 23.45 -26.07
C TYR A 178 23.58 24.63 -25.27
N GLY A 179 23.72 25.82 -25.89
CA GLY A 179 23.12 27.05 -25.47
C GLY A 179 21.59 26.97 -25.59
N PHE A 180 20.92 27.18 -24.50
CA PHE A 180 19.48 27.40 -24.45
C PHE A 180 19.24 28.87 -24.79
N ASN A 181 18.86 29.12 -26.06
CA ASN A 181 18.57 30.45 -26.58
C ASN A 181 17.16 30.85 -26.11
N ARG A 182 17.08 31.84 -25.23
CA ARG A 182 15.90 32.62 -24.96
C ARG A 182 15.77 33.61 -26.11
N SER A 183 14.80 33.46 -26.98
CA SER A 183 14.32 34.54 -27.85
C SER A 183 13.06 35.15 -27.25
N HIS A 184 13.23 36.36 -26.77
CA HIS A 184 12.21 37.39 -26.68
C HIS A 184 11.62 37.63 -28.07
N GLY A 185 10.33 37.82 -28.12
CA GLY A 185 9.62 38.32 -29.30
C GLY A 185 8.37 39.00 -28.80
N ASP A 186 8.50 40.32 -28.71
CA ASP A 186 7.45 41.27 -28.40
C ASP A 186 6.52 41.46 -29.61
N ASP A 187 5.33 42.03 -29.29
CA ASP A 187 4.42 42.85 -30.08
C ASP A 187 3.68 42.16 -31.27
N ASP A 188 2.39 42.27 -31.34
CA ASP A 188 1.70 43.47 -31.76
C ASP A 188 0.18 43.35 -31.64
N SER A 189 -0.42 44.49 -31.38
CA SER A 189 -1.81 44.85 -31.40
C SER A 189 -2.52 44.52 -32.73
N SER A 190 -3.80 44.25 -32.67
CA SER A 190 -4.79 45.09 -33.40
C SER A 190 -6.20 44.68 -33.10
N ASP A 191 -6.94 45.71 -32.77
CA ASP A 191 -8.37 45.89 -32.80
C ASP A 191 -9.04 45.27 -34.05
N ASP A 192 -10.21 44.70 -33.88
CA ASP A 192 -11.31 45.08 -34.78
C ASP A 192 -12.69 44.82 -34.17
N GLU A 193 -13.48 45.82 -34.30
CA GLU A 193 -14.89 45.91 -33.97
C GLU A 193 -15.77 45.09 -34.91
N GLY A 194 -16.95 44.77 -34.44
CA GLY A 194 -18.06 44.53 -35.36
C GLY A 194 -19.11 43.55 -34.88
N VAL A 195 -20.11 44.07 -34.18
CA VAL A 195 -21.50 44.25 -34.65
C VAL A 195 -22.15 42.98 -35.24
N TYR A 196 -23.04 42.41 -34.56
CA TYR A 196 -24.51 42.28 -34.64
C TYR A 196 -24.99 41.31 -33.57
#